data_5a3d54e71139d5bf3136b70cde8204c2
#
_entry.id   5a3d54e71139d5bf3136b70cde8204c2
#
_cell.length_a   1.000
_cell.length_b   1.000
_cell.length_c   1.000
_cell.angle_alpha   90.00
_cell.angle_beta   90.00
_cell.angle_gamma   90.00
#
_symmetry.space_group_name_H-M   'P 1'
#
loop_
_entity.id
_entity.type
_entity.pdbx_description
1 polymer ?
#
loop_
_entity_poly.entity_id
_entity_poly.type
_entity_poly.pdbx_seq_one_letter_code
_entity_poly.pdbx_strand_id
1 'polypeptide(L)'
;MLLTFHGAARQVTGSMFLLETATGYKILIDCGADFNDKQNRKPLLHFPFEPSQLDLVLLTHAHIDHSGNIPQLIRAGYEGQVLCSSPTADLSALLLKDNQLLRAAKNDKEFAMAMVNRALDRFVAVKASHDFKVNEEVTIHFVPTGHLLGACNVLITLKEDGEEKTILFSGDVGRKNYPLLMDPVKSPVSPDYLICESTYGARLHQEKTAPEDILEKVINETCIVHRGRLIIPAFSIGRTQTLIYTLRRMQLQGRIPNIKIFTDSPMSMNGSYVYEKHLPWLDEEAKQMYKNGGTLFDFDNMVYIKTYKETKAISHYYEPCIIISSSGMIAGGRVNEHVRENLNNPFCTILMIGYSAEGTVGNELMQGKPYITMKKRDIKVEAKIMYTDMFSGHTDQQGLMEFVGQFDKQKLKKIFLVHGEPESMEAFKDKLSQEGYHDIVMPEKGEEFEL
;
A
#
# COMPACT_ATOMS: atom_id res chain seq x y z
N MET A 1 -24.04 -18.60 4.92
CA MET A 1 -22.71 -18.08 5.32
C MET A 1 -22.85 -16.74 6.01
N LEU A 2 -21.92 -16.39 6.90
CA LEU A 2 -21.94 -15.15 7.68
C LEU A 2 -20.66 -14.35 7.39
N LEU A 3 -20.79 -13.04 7.06
CA LEU A 3 -19.68 -12.12 6.84
C LEU A 3 -19.69 -11.05 7.93
N THR A 4 -18.57 -10.90 8.66
CA THR A 4 -18.40 -9.91 9.73
C THR A 4 -17.29 -8.92 9.39
N PHE A 5 -17.53 -7.63 9.59
CA PHE A 5 -16.57 -6.54 9.29
C PHE A 5 -15.88 -6.08 10.59
N HIS A 6 -14.66 -6.54 10.83
CA HIS A 6 -13.91 -6.21 12.05
C HIS A 6 -12.98 -5.00 11.89
N GLY A 7 -12.76 -4.52 10.66
CA GLY A 7 -11.92 -3.35 10.38
C GLY A 7 -12.09 -2.82 8.96
N ALA A 8 -11.43 -1.72 8.65
CA ALA A 8 -11.61 -0.94 7.41
C ALA A 8 -13.09 -0.61 7.10
N ALA A 9 -13.93 -0.59 8.11
CA ALA A 9 -15.34 -0.21 8.05
C ALA A 9 -15.43 1.28 8.41
N ARG A 10 -15.81 2.11 7.44
CA ARG A 10 -15.85 3.59 7.52
C ARG A 10 -14.51 4.23 7.93
N GLN A 11 -13.42 3.59 7.54
CA GLN A 11 -12.04 4.05 7.73
C GLN A 11 -11.10 3.37 6.73
N VAL A 12 -9.92 3.95 6.50
CA VAL A 12 -8.96 3.48 5.48
C VAL A 12 -7.99 2.42 6.00
N THR A 13 -7.95 2.12 7.31
CA THR A 13 -6.93 1.22 7.88
C THR A 13 -7.52 0.08 8.68
N GLY A 14 -6.72 -0.97 8.90
CA GLY A 14 -7.06 -2.09 9.75
C GLY A 14 -7.96 -3.13 9.10
N SER A 15 -7.79 -3.39 7.81
CA SER A 15 -8.60 -4.36 7.03
C SER A 15 -8.65 -5.71 7.71
N MET A 16 -9.87 -6.18 8.01
CA MET A 16 -10.09 -7.42 8.73
C MET A 16 -11.54 -7.89 8.55
N PHE A 17 -11.74 -8.94 7.76
CA PHE A 17 -13.07 -9.46 7.41
C PHE A 17 -13.13 -10.95 7.74
N LEU A 18 -14.13 -11.39 8.51
CA LEU A 18 -14.33 -12.78 8.88
C LEU A 18 -15.49 -13.36 8.08
N LEU A 19 -15.23 -14.39 7.30
CA LEU A 19 -16.23 -15.17 6.58
C LEU A 19 -16.37 -16.54 7.25
N GLU A 20 -17.59 -16.87 7.70
CA GLU A 20 -17.93 -18.18 8.24
C GLU A 20 -18.91 -18.89 7.29
N THR A 21 -18.54 -20.09 6.83
CA THR A 21 -19.39 -20.90 5.95
C THR A 21 -20.52 -21.56 6.73
N ALA A 22 -21.50 -22.12 6.04
CA ALA A 22 -22.61 -22.86 6.69
C ALA A 22 -22.11 -24.07 7.50
N THR A 23 -20.97 -24.65 7.14
CA THR A 23 -20.36 -25.79 7.88
C THR A 23 -19.52 -25.32 9.08
N GLY A 24 -19.36 -24.01 9.30
CA GLY A 24 -18.58 -23.43 10.38
C GLY A 24 -17.08 -23.25 10.05
N TYR A 25 -16.68 -23.42 8.78
CA TYR A 25 -15.30 -23.14 8.35
C TYR A 25 -15.05 -21.62 8.33
N LYS A 26 -14.03 -21.16 9.06
CA LYS A 26 -13.75 -19.74 9.31
C LYS A 26 -12.54 -19.23 8.52
N ILE A 27 -12.78 -18.27 7.64
CA ILE A 27 -11.76 -17.65 6.79
C ILE A 27 -11.62 -16.18 7.19
N LEU A 28 -10.44 -15.78 7.59
CA LEU A 28 -10.11 -14.37 7.81
C LEU A 28 -9.46 -13.80 6.54
N ILE A 29 -10.03 -12.71 6.02
CA ILE A 29 -9.46 -11.97 4.90
C ILE A 29 -8.81 -10.70 5.44
N ASP A 30 -7.49 -10.60 5.27
CA ASP A 30 -6.60 -9.62 5.84
C ASP A 30 -6.61 -9.60 7.39
N CYS A 31 -5.54 -9.10 7.98
CA CYS A 31 -5.37 -8.91 9.42
C CYS A 31 -4.52 -7.68 9.66
N GLY A 32 -5.08 -6.52 9.36
CA GLY A 32 -4.40 -5.24 9.25
C GLY A 32 -4.24 -4.51 10.58
N ALA A 33 -3.22 -3.65 10.64
CA ALA A 33 -3.04 -2.72 11.74
C ALA A 33 -3.89 -1.47 11.54
N ASP A 34 -4.60 -1.05 12.58
CA ASP A 34 -5.36 0.19 12.61
C ASP A 34 -4.45 1.34 13.07
N PHE A 35 -4.31 2.38 12.23
CA PHE A 35 -3.50 3.56 12.54
C PHE A 35 -4.31 4.74 13.08
N ASN A 36 -5.64 4.70 13.00
CA ASN A 36 -6.52 5.77 13.47
C ASN A 36 -6.70 5.76 14.99
N ASP A 37 -6.55 4.60 15.60
CA ASP A 37 -6.62 4.48 17.05
C ASP A 37 -5.33 4.99 17.69
N LYS A 38 -5.36 6.23 18.22
CA LYS A 38 -4.23 6.83 18.95
C LYS A 38 -3.79 6.01 20.16
N GLN A 39 -4.65 5.14 20.68
CA GLN A 39 -4.34 4.22 21.77
C GLN A 39 -3.66 2.94 21.23
N ASN A 40 -3.86 2.56 19.99
CA ASN A 40 -3.35 1.35 19.34
C ASN A 40 -2.01 1.51 18.59
N ARG A 41 -1.19 2.48 18.96
CA ARG A 41 0.25 2.38 18.64
C ARG A 41 0.91 1.13 19.27
N LYS A 42 0.18 0.44 20.16
CA LYS A 42 0.54 -0.86 20.72
C LYS A 42 -0.01 -1.99 19.82
N PRO A 43 0.63 -3.17 19.80
CA PRO A 43 0.09 -4.34 19.12
C PRO A 43 -1.34 -4.66 19.57
N LEU A 44 -2.20 -5.10 18.67
CA LEU A 44 -3.53 -5.58 19.01
C LEU A 44 -3.39 -6.74 20.01
N LEU A 45 -3.99 -6.62 21.18
CA LEU A 45 -3.87 -7.62 22.24
C LEU A 45 -5.05 -8.59 22.26
N HIS A 46 -6.22 -8.14 21.80
CA HIS A 46 -7.47 -8.90 21.80
C HIS A 46 -8.13 -8.79 20.43
N PHE A 47 -8.48 -9.92 19.85
CA PHE A 47 -9.26 -10.00 18.63
C PHE A 47 -10.76 -10.06 18.99
N PRO A 48 -11.66 -9.55 18.14
CA PRO A 48 -13.11 -9.64 18.36
C PRO A 48 -13.69 -11.04 18.08
N PHE A 49 -12.84 -12.00 17.80
CA PHE A 49 -13.13 -13.42 17.58
C PHE A 49 -12.04 -14.27 18.24
N GLU A 50 -12.26 -15.58 18.33
CA GLU A 50 -11.28 -16.51 18.90
C GLU A 50 -10.28 -16.97 17.82
N PRO A 51 -9.00 -16.51 17.84
CA PRO A 51 -8.02 -16.82 16.80
C PRO A 51 -7.73 -18.32 16.62
N SER A 52 -7.81 -19.12 17.69
CA SER A 52 -7.59 -20.57 17.63
C SER A 52 -8.68 -21.33 16.87
N GLN A 53 -9.83 -20.69 16.60
CA GLN A 53 -10.94 -21.24 15.84
C GLN A 53 -10.89 -20.87 14.35
N LEU A 54 -9.93 -20.08 13.91
CA LEU A 54 -9.77 -19.77 12.49
C LEU A 54 -9.13 -20.97 11.77
N ASP A 55 -9.69 -21.29 10.62
CA ASP A 55 -9.15 -22.35 9.76
C ASP A 55 -8.14 -21.82 8.76
N LEU A 56 -8.36 -20.60 8.25
CA LEU A 56 -7.55 -20.03 7.16
C LEU A 56 -7.46 -18.51 7.25
N VAL A 57 -6.30 -17.97 6.84
CA VAL A 57 -6.12 -16.53 6.58
C VAL A 57 -5.77 -16.34 5.10
N LEU A 58 -6.44 -15.40 4.45
CA LEU A 58 -6.15 -14.95 3.09
C LEU A 58 -5.62 -13.53 3.15
N LEU A 59 -4.44 -13.29 2.57
CA LEU A 59 -3.83 -11.97 2.57
C LEU A 59 -3.83 -11.40 1.15
N THR A 60 -4.53 -10.28 0.96
CA THR A 60 -4.66 -9.61 -0.34
C THR A 60 -3.33 -9.01 -0.79
N HIS A 61 -2.63 -8.29 0.09
CA HIS A 61 -1.33 -7.69 -0.17
C HIS A 61 -0.55 -7.35 1.11
N ALA A 62 0.70 -6.90 0.94
CA ALA A 62 1.65 -6.82 2.04
C ALA A 62 1.57 -5.55 2.91
N HIS A 63 0.79 -4.52 2.55
CA HIS A 63 0.70 -3.31 3.36
C HIS A 63 0.29 -3.60 4.80
N ILE A 64 0.78 -2.79 5.73
CA ILE A 64 0.64 -3.05 7.18
C ILE A 64 -0.80 -2.93 7.66
N ASP A 65 -1.62 -2.11 7.02
CA ASP A 65 -3.06 -2.01 7.27
C ASP A 65 -3.87 -3.21 6.74
N HIS A 66 -3.21 -4.18 6.07
CA HIS A 66 -3.75 -5.47 5.66
C HIS A 66 -3.05 -6.66 6.33
N SER A 67 -1.76 -6.54 6.69
CA SER A 67 -0.94 -7.65 7.20
C SER A 67 -0.45 -7.48 8.64
N GLY A 68 -0.47 -6.25 9.16
CA GLY A 68 0.32 -5.84 10.31
C GLY A 68 0.00 -6.53 11.63
N ASN A 69 -1.18 -7.13 11.80
CA ASN A 69 -1.58 -7.86 13.01
C ASN A 69 -1.44 -9.39 12.86
N ILE A 70 -0.97 -9.92 11.73
CA ILE A 70 -0.73 -11.37 11.57
C ILE A 70 0.20 -11.93 12.65
N PRO A 71 1.33 -11.28 13.05
CA PRO A 71 2.14 -11.79 14.16
C PRO A 71 1.41 -11.86 15.50
N GLN A 72 0.48 -10.94 15.75
CA GLN A 72 -0.37 -10.95 16.93
C GLN A 72 -1.43 -12.04 16.88
N LEU A 73 -1.96 -12.33 15.69
CA LEU A 73 -2.90 -13.41 15.47
C LEU A 73 -2.26 -14.78 15.81
N ILE A 74 -1.03 -15.02 15.37
CA ILE A 74 -0.23 -16.19 15.74
C ILE A 74 0.01 -16.25 17.25
N ARG A 75 0.38 -15.13 17.86
CA ARG A 75 0.56 -15.02 19.31
C ARG A 75 -0.71 -15.36 20.09
N ALA A 76 -1.88 -15.00 19.54
CA ALA A 76 -3.19 -15.25 20.14
C ALA A 76 -3.72 -16.67 19.90
N GLY A 77 -2.94 -17.55 19.29
CA GLY A 77 -3.27 -18.99 19.16
C GLY A 77 -3.68 -19.45 17.76
N TYR A 78 -3.59 -18.60 16.74
CA TYR A 78 -3.81 -19.07 15.36
C TYR A 78 -2.66 -19.99 14.92
N GLU A 79 -3.00 -21.19 14.43
CA GLU A 79 -2.05 -22.21 13.98
C GLU A 79 -2.19 -22.58 12.50
N GLY A 80 -3.18 -22.03 11.80
CA GLY A 80 -3.44 -22.27 10.39
C GLY A 80 -2.45 -21.61 9.44
N GLN A 81 -2.75 -21.67 8.14
CA GLN A 81 -1.92 -21.10 7.07
C GLN A 81 -2.38 -19.69 6.68
N VAL A 82 -1.45 -18.88 6.19
CA VAL A 82 -1.71 -17.58 5.56
C VAL A 82 -1.43 -17.72 4.07
N LEU A 83 -2.48 -17.76 3.24
CA LEU A 83 -2.34 -17.87 1.80
C LEU A 83 -2.25 -16.49 1.16
N CYS A 84 -1.28 -16.29 0.28
CA CYS A 84 -1.10 -15.06 -0.48
C CYS A 84 -0.30 -15.34 -1.76
N SER A 85 -0.09 -14.31 -2.58
CA SER A 85 0.83 -14.41 -3.71
C SER A 85 2.30 -14.49 -3.25
N SER A 86 3.18 -15.06 -4.05
CA SER A 86 4.61 -15.16 -3.73
C SER A 86 5.28 -13.79 -3.47
N PRO A 87 5.04 -12.72 -4.28
CA PRO A 87 5.62 -11.41 -3.96
C PRO A 87 5.05 -10.81 -2.68
N THR A 88 3.75 -11.03 -2.39
CA THR A 88 3.14 -10.58 -1.13
C THR A 88 3.83 -11.21 0.07
N ALA A 89 4.15 -12.51 0.02
CA ALA A 89 4.89 -13.18 1.09
C ALA A 89 6.28 -12.57 1.32
N ASP A 90 7.04 -12.33 0.25
CA ASP A 90 8.38 -11.73 0.35
C ASP A 90 8.34 -10.29 0.87
N LEU A 91 7.39 -9.45 0.40
CA LEU A 91 7.23 -8.08 0.89
C LEU A 91 6.72 -8.04 2.34
N SER A 92 5.81 -8.95 2.71
CA SER A 92 5.32 -9.08 4.09
C SER A 92 6.46 -9.41 5.04
N ALA A 93 7.42 -10.24 4.62
CA ALA A 93 8.59 -10.54 5.42
C ALA A 93 9.43 -9.30 5.75
N LEU A 94 9.54 -8.34 4.83
CA LEU A 94 10.24 -7.07 5.07
C LEU A 94 9.41 -6.14 5.96
N LEU A 95 8.14 -5.95 5.61
CA LEU A 95 7.27 -4.97 6.27
C LEU A 95 6.91 -5.38 7.71
N LEU A 96 6.61 -6.65 7.96
CA LEU A 96 6.29 -7.14 9.30
C LEU A 96 7.49 -7.05 10.24
N LYS A 97 8.71 -7.37 9.77
CA LYS A 97 9.93 -7.22 10.56
C LYS A 97 10.17 -5.77 10.96
N ASP A 98 10.07 -4.84 10.02
CA ASP A 98 10.25 -3.41 10.30
C ASP A 98 9.17 -2.87 11.24
N ASN A 99 7.91 -3.16 10.97
CA ASN A 99 6.78 -2.72 11.79
C ASN A 99 6.89 -3.20 13.24
N GLN A 100 7.25 -4.46 13.46
CA GLN A 100 7.40 -5.00 14.81
C GLN A 100 8.62 -4.42 15.53
N LEU A 101 9.73 -4.19 14.85
CA LEU A 101 10.91 -3.54 15.43
C LEU A 101 10.64 -2.08 15.84
N LEU A 102 9.78 -1.37 15.09
CA LEU A 102 9.36 -0.01 15.41
C LEU A 102 8.41 0.07 16.62
N ARG A 103 7.54 -0.94 16.76
CA ARG A 103 6.51 -1.00 17.81
C ARG A 103 7.00 -1.63 19.12
N ALA A 104 7.95 -2.55 19.06
CA ALA A 104 8.44 -3.26 20.22
C ALA A 104 9.25 -2.36 21.16
N ALA A 105 9.03 -2.48 22.46
CA ALA A 105 9.90 -1.89 23.46
C ALA A 105 11.34 -2.45 23.31
N LYS A 106 12.33 -1.67 23.75
CA LYS A 106 13.74 -2.01 23.53
C LYS A 106 14.11 -3.43 23.99
N ASN A 107 13.51 -3.88 25.10
CA ASN A 107 13.78 -5.19 25.69
C ASN A 107 12.93 -6.33 25.08
N ASP A 108 11.93 -6.01 24.24
CA ASP A 108 11.00 -6.98 23.68
C ASP A 108 11.27 -7.29 22.21
N LYS A 109 12.33 -6.72 21.62
CA LYS A 109 12.63 -6.83 20.19
C LYS A 109 12.90 -8.27 19.74
N GLU A 110 13.59 -9.06 20.54
CA GLU A 110 13.86 -10.47 20.23
C GLU A 110 12.56 -11.28 20.22
N PHE A 111 11.72 -11.08 21.21
CA PHE A 111 10.41 -11.74 21.26
C PHE A 111 9.52 -11.31 20.10
N ALA A 112 9.45 -10.02 19.79
CA ALA A 112 8.69 -9.50 18.66
C ALA A 112 9.16 -10.10 17.34
N MET A 113 10.49 -10.23 17.14
CA MET A 113 11.07 -10.85 15.95
C MET A 113 10.79 -12.34 15.88
N ALA A 114 10.82 -13.07 17.01
CA ALA A 114 10.45 -14.47 17.06
C ALA A 114 8.99 -14.69 16.64
N MET A 115 8.08 -13.79 17.06
CA MET A 115 6.67 -13.86 16.64
C MET A 115 6.48 -13.60 15.14
N VAL A 116 7.22 -12.63 14.59
CA VAL A 116 7.22 -12.40 13.13
C VAL A 116 7.71 -13.64 12.37
N ASN A 117 8.82 -14.23 12.79
CA ASN A 117 9.34 -15.42 12.12
C ASN A 117 8.34 -16.60 12.19
N ARG A 118 7.72 -16.85 13.36
CA ARG A 118 6.66 -17.85 13.48
C ARG A 118 5.46 -17.54 12.55
N ALA A 119 5.12 -16.27 12.38
CA ALA A 119 4.07 -15.87 11.44
C ALA A 119 4.49 -16.18 10.00
N LEU A 120 5.72 -15.81 9.61
CA LEU A 120 6.23 -16.05 8.27
C LEU A 120 6.35 -17.54 7.92
N ASP A 121 6.59 -18.41 8.90
CA ASP A 121 6.59 -19.87 8.73
C ASP A 121 5.19 -20.42 8.35
N ARG A 122 4.12 -19.65 8.55
CA ARG A 122 2.73 -20.00 8.17
C ARG A 122 2.33 -19.49 6.78
N PHE A 123 3.16 -18.66 6.16
CA PHE A 123 2.85 -18.14 4.83
C PHE A 123 3.02 -19.22 3.77
N VAL A 124 2.00 -19.38 2.95
CA VAL A 124 1.99 -20.29 1.80
C VAL A 124 1.70 -19.48 0.55
N ALA A 125 2.69 -19.47 -0.36
CA ALA A 125 2.55 -18.78 -1.63
C ALA A 125 1.71 -19.62 -2.60
N VAL A 126 0.61 -19.05 -3.08
CA VAL A 126 -0.24 -19.64 -4.11
C VAL A 126 -0.03 -18.94 -5.45
N LYS A 127 -0.24 -19.67 -6.53
CA LYS A 127 -0.10 -19.13 -7.88
C LYS A 127 -1.32 -18.28 -8.21
N ALA A 128 -1.10 -16.99 -8.49
CA ALA A 128 -2.17 -16.09 -8.94
C ALA A 128 -2.72 -16.52 -10.31
N SER A 129 -3.95 -16.10 -10.60
CA SER A 129 -4.70 -16.41 -11.83
C SER A 129 -4.94 -17.91 -12.04
N HIS A 130 -4.97 -18.68 -10.96
CA HIS A 130 -5.30 -20.11 -10.97
C HIS A 130 -6.15 -20.43 -9.75
N ASP A 131 -7.06 -21.41 -9.90
CA ASP A 131 -7.85 -21.90 -8.81
C ASP A 131 -6.98 -22.71 -7.83
N PHE A 132 -7.18 -22.46 -6.55
CA PHE A 132 -6.58 -23.20 -5.46
C PHE A 132 -7.70 -23.81 -4.62
N LYS A 133 -7.86 -25.12 -4.71
CA LYS A 133 -8.85 -25.87 -3.90
C LYS A 133 -8.32 -26.02 -2.49
N VAL A 134 -8.97 -25.36 -1.53
CA VAL A 134 -8.64 -25.46 -0.10
C VAL A 134 -9.18 -26.77 0.49
N ASN A 135 -10.46 -27.03 0.23
CA ASN A 135 -11.17 -28.25 0.63
C ASN A 135 -12.32 -28.53 -0.35
N GLU A 136 -13.25 -29.42 -0.02
CA GLU A 136 -14.36 -29.76 -0.93
C GLU A 136 -15.38 -28.61 -1.11
N GLU A 137 -15.43 -27.69 -0.14
CA GLU A 137 -16.38 -26.58 -0.09
C GLU A 137 -15.77 -25.27 -0.62
N VAL A 138 -14.46 -25.03 -0.38
CA VAL A 138 -13.80 -23.75 -0.59
C VAL A 138 -12.76 -23.81 -1.71
N THR A 139 -12.95 -22.99 -2.72
CA THR A 139 -11.93 -22.72 -3.77
C THR A 139 -11.59 -21.23 -3.78
N ILE A 140 -10.30 -20.91 -3.93
CA ILE A 140 -9.78 -19.53 -3.91
C ILE A 140 -9.10 -19.23 -5.23
N HIS A 141 -9.26 -17.98 -5.71
CA HIS A 141 -8.56 -17.48 -6.88
C HIS A 141 -8.01 -16.08 -6.57
N PHE A 142 -6.70 -15.92 -6.65
CA PHE A 142 -6.02 -14.62 -6.50
C PHE A 142 -5.91 -13.92 -7.84
N VAL A 143 -6.51 -12.71 -7.97
CA VAL A 143 -6.52 -11.92 -9.22
C VAL A 143 -5.63 -10.69 -9.03
N PRO A 144 -4.52 -10.51 -9.77
CA PRO A 144 -3.61 -9.36 -9.60
C PRO A 144 -4.31 -8.02 -9.78
N THR A 145 -4.04 -7.06 -8.87
CA THR A 145 -4.67 -5.73 -8.87
C THR A 145 -3.78 -4.60 -9.35
N GLY A 146 -2.47 -4.80 -9.45
CA GLY A 146 -1.53 -3.73 -9.82
C GLY A 146 -1.36 -2.61 -8.80
N HIS A 147 -1.91 -2.73 -7.57
CA HIS A 147 -1.77 -1.75 -6.50
C HIS A 147 -0.37 -1.75 -5.87
N LEU A 148 0.12 -2.92 -5.56
CA LEU A 148 1.44 -3.20 -5.03
C LEU A 148 1.97 -4.48 -5.68
N LEU A 149 3.29 -4.69 -5.68
CA LEU A 149 3.85 -5.94 -6.16
C LEU A 149 3.24 -7.13 -5.41
N GLY A 150 2.58 -8.03 -6.15
CA GLY A 150 1.90 -9.19 -5.59
C GLY A 150 0.48 -8.96 -5.08
N ALA A 151 -0.01 -7.72 -5.06
CA ALA A 151 -1.37 -7.41 -4.62
C ALA A 151 -2.42 -8.10 -5.51
N CYS A 152 -3.42 -8.72 -4.85
CA CYS A 152 -4.49 -9.43 -5.52
C CYS A 152 -5.86 -9.13 -4.89
N ASN A 153 -6.89 -9.14 -5.74
CA ASN A 153 -8.24 -9.42 -5.26
C ASN A 153 -8.30 -10.91 -4.85
N VAL A 154 -9.17 -11.23 -3.90
CA VAL A 154 -9.41 -12.60 -3.46
C VAL A 154 -10.83 -13.00 -3.81
N LEU A 155 -10.97 -13.86 -4.82
CA LEU A 155 -12.24 -14.46 -5.19
C LEU A 155 -12.37 -15.80 -4.46
N ILE A 156 -13.44 -15.96 -3.70
CA ILE A 156 -13.79 -17.18 -2.96
C ILE A 156 -15.03 -17.78 -3.62
N THR A 157 -14.94 -19.02 -4.03
CA THR A 157 -16.09 -19.83 -4.47
C THR A 157 -16.42 -20.84 -3.39
N LEU A 158 -17.64 -20.76 -2.87
CA LEU A 158 -18.19 -21.67 -1.85
C LEU A 158 -19.25 -22.58 -2.45
N LYS A 159 -19.19 -23.86 -2.10
CA LYS A 159 -20.22 -24.86 -2.44
C LYS A 159 -21.02 -25.18 -1.19
N GLU A 160 -22.21 -24.62 -1.10
CA GLU A 160 -23.13 -24.82 0.01
C GLU A 160 -24.47 -25.37 -0.48
N ASP A 161 -24.98 -26.48 0.09
CA ASP A 161 -26.29 -27.08 -0.23
C ASP A 161 -26.51 -27.36 -1.73
N GLY A 162 -25.43 -27.63 -2.47
CA GLY A 162 -25.47 -27.91 -3.92
C GLY A 162 -25.49 -26.67 -4.80
N GLU A 163 -25.41 -25.47 -4.24
CA GLU A 163 -25.27 -24.20 -4.92
C GLU A 163 -23.84 -23.65 -4.82
N GLU A 164 -23.41 -22.92 -5.84
CA GLU A 164 -22.14 -22.17 -5.82
C GLU A 164 -22.43 -20.70 -5.53
N LYS A 165 -21.80 -20.15 -4.50
CA LYS A 165 -21.79 -18.71 -4.17
C LYS A 165 -20.38 -18.15 -4.33
N THR A 166 -20.27 -16.96 -4.91
CA THR A 166 -18.99 -16.33 -5.18
C THR A 166 -18.88 -14.98 -4.48
N ILE A 167 -17.78 -14.77 -3.77
CA ILE A 167 -17.49 -13.55 -3.02
C ILE A 167 -16.13 -13.01 -3.48
N LEU A 168 -16.08 -11.73 -3.85
CA LEU A 168 -14.83 -11.06 -4.22
C LEU A 168 -14.48 -10.00 -3.19
N PHE A 169 -13.31 -10.12 -2.59
CA PHE A 169 -12.67 -9.08 -1.79
C PHE A 169 -11.67 -8.35 -2.68
N SER A 170 -11.87 -7.06 -2.88
CA SER A 170 -11.01 -6.27 -3.77
C SER A 170 -9.57 -6.13 -3.26
N GLY A 171 -9.35 -6.22 -1.93
CA GLY A 171 -8.16 -5.61 -1.36
C GLY A 171 -8.07 -4.17 -1.84
N ASP A 172 -6.88 -3.70 -2.16
CA ASP A 172 -6.67 -2.40 -2.77
C ASP A 172 -6.55 -2.53 -4.30
N VAL A 173 -7.27 -1.67 -5.02
CA VAL A 173 -7.34 -1.69 -6.47
C VAL A 173 -6.31 -0.73 -7.07
N GLY A 174 -5.44 -1.26 -7.94
CA GLY A 174 -4.40 -0.50 -8.61
C GLY A 174 -4.91 0.33 -9.79
N ARG A 175 -4.00 1.13 -10.34
CA ARG A 175 -4.25 1.99 -11.50
C ARG A 175 -3.83 1.28 -12.78
N LYS A 176 -4.54 1.54 -13.88
CA LYS A 176 -4.06 1.20 -15.22
C LYS A 176 -2.92 2.13 -15.64
N ASN A 177 -2.00 1.61 -16.41
CA ASN A 177 -0.81 2.33 -16.91
C ASN A 177 0.03 2.95 -15.77
N TYR A 178 0.00 2.34 -14.58
CA TYR A 178 0.85 2.77 -13.48
C TYR A 178 2.28 2.27 -13.69
N PRO A 179 3.29 3.14 -13.60
CA PRO A 179 4.67 2.73 -13.93
C PRO A 179 5.14 1.54 -13.10
N LEU A 180 5.92 0.65 -13.71
CA LEU A 180 6.58 -0.52 -13.11
C LEU A 180 5.67 -1.74 -12.90
N LEU A 181 4.42 -1.56 -12.47
CA LEU A 181 3.54 -2.68 -12.15
C LEU A 181 2.64 -3.07 -13.33
N MET A 182 2.30 -4.35 -13.41
CA MET A 182 1.29 -4.82 -14.36
C MET A 182 -0.07 -4.17 -14.08
N ASP A 183 -0.85 -3.98 -15.12
CA ASP A 183 -2.23 -3.48 -14.99
C ASP A 183 -3.12 -4.46 -14.19
N PRO A 184 -4.19 -3.94 -13.55
CA PRO A 184 -5.20 -4.78 -12.93
C PRO A 184 -5.76 -5.83 -13.90
N VAL A 185 -5.78 -7.08 -13.46
CA VAL A 185 -6.34 -8.20 -14.22
C VAL A 185 -7.84 -8.27 -13.96
N LYS A 186 -8.62 -8.60 -14.99
CA LYS A 186 -10.06 -8.81 -14.83
C LYS A 186 -10.34 -10.09 -14.05
N SER A 187 -11.34 -10.04 -13.18
CA SER A 187 -11.85 -11.25 -12.53
C SER A 187 -12.37 -12.26 -13.54
N PRO A 188 -12.09 -13.56 -13.37
CA PRO A 188 -12.56 -14.60 -14.30
C PRO A 188 -14.09 -14.76 -14.29
N VAL A 189 -14.76 -14.36 -13.20
CA VAL A 189 -16.20 -14.44 -13.04
C VAL A 189 -16.76 -13.18 -12.38
N SER A 190 -18.03 -12.89 -12.62
CA SER A 190 -18.78 -11.91 -11.83
C SER A 190 -19.16 -12.56 -10.48
N PRO A 191 -18.87 -11.93 -9.34
CA PRO A 191 -19.24 -12.46 -8.02
C PRO A 191 -20.72 -12.23 -7.71
N ASP A 192 -21.25 -12.98 -6.75
CA ASP A 192 -22.55 -12.71 -6.13
C ASP A 192 -22.45 -11.56 -5.13
N TYR A 193 -21.33 -11.46 -4.41
CA TYR A 193 -21.05 -10.46 -3.39
C TYR A 193 -19.71 -9.81 -3.62
N LEU A 194 -19.65 -8.49 -3.55
CA LEU A 194 -18.42 -7.70 -3.74
C LEU A 194 -18.11 -6.88 -2.50
N ILE A 195 -16.93 -7.08 -1.92
CA ILE A 195 -16.35 -6.24 -0.88
C ILE A 195 -15.32 -5.34 -1.57
N CYS A 196 -15.61 -4.05 -1.72
CA CYS A 196 -14.86 -3.12 -2.56
C CYS A 196 -14.25 -2.00 -1.74
N GLU A 197 -12.94 -1.73 -1.95
CA GLU A 197 -12.32 -0.53 -1.42
C GLU A 197 -12.99 0.74 -1.97
N SER A 198 -12.84 1.84 -1.24
CA SER A 198 -13.41 3.14 -1.59
C SER A 198 -12.51 4.34 -1.21
N THR A 199 -11.19 4.11 -1.17
CA THR A 199 -10.19 5.11 -0.75
C THR A 199 -10.33 6.43 -1.49
N TYR A 200 -10.43 6.39 -2.80
CA TYR A 200 -10.64 7.57 -3.66
C TYR A 200 -12.04 7.65 -4.26
N GLY A 201 -13.05 7.11 -3.60
CA GLY A 201 -14.43 7.10 -4.07
C GLY A 201 -15.05 8.47 -4.32
N ALA A 202 -14.53 9.55 -3.70
CA ALA A 202 -15.03 10.93 -3.85
C ALA A 202 -14.24 11.78 -4.85
N ARG A 203 -13.14 11.28 -5.45
CA ARG A 203 -12.28 12.15 -6.26
C ARG A 203 -11.61 11.43 -7.42
N LEU A 204 -11.25 12.23 -8.42
CA LEU A 204 -10.40 11.84 -9.52
C LEU A 204 -8.95 12.25 -9.22
N HIS A 205 -7.99 11.54 -9.77
CA HIS A 205 -6.61 12.02 -9.76
C HIS A 205 -6.53 13.35 -10.53
N GLN A 206 -5.87 14.33 -9.92
CA GLN A 206 -5.93 15.72 -10.40
C GLN A 206 -5.18 15.93 -11.72
N GLU A 207 -4.16 15.12 -12.00
CA GLU A 207 -3.28 15.36 -13.11
C GLU A 207 -3.47 14.29 -14.20
N LYS A 208 -3.73 14.76 -15.42
CA LYS A 208 -3.71 13.94 -16.65
C LYS A 208 -2.32 13.89 -17.29
N THR A 209 -1.35 14.59 -16.68
CA THR A 209 0.04 14.70 -17.15
C THR A 209 0.82 13.45 -16.74
N ALA A 210 1.76 13.00 -17.56
CA ALA A 210 2.59 11.86 -17.20
C ALA A 210 3.46 12.18 -15.95
N PRO A 211 3.70 11.20 -15.06
CA PRO A 211 4.56 11.39 -13.87
C PRO A 211 5.93 11.98 -14.19
N GLU A 212 6.49 11.61 -15.35
CA GLU A 212 7.76 12.12 -15.85
C GLU A 212 7.75 13.62 -16.09
N ASP A 213 6.68 14.17 -16.66
CA ASP A 213 6.61 15.60 -17.00
C ASP A 213 6.61 16.45 -15.73
N ILE A 214 5.95 15.96 -14.67
CA ILE A 214 5.95 16.61 -13.37
C ILE A 214 7.33 16.56 -12.74
N LEU A 215 7.95 15.37 -12.71
CA LEU A 215 9.28 15.20 -12.17
C LEU A 215 10.31 16.02 -12.92
N GLU A 216 10.27 16.04 -14.26
CA GLU A 216 11.17 16.82 -15.10
C GLU A 216 11.08 18.32 -14.75
N LYS A 217 9.85 18.86 -14.67
CA LYS A 217 9.62 20.25 -14.29
C LYS A 217 10.20 20.57 -12.91
N VAL A 218 9.89 19.73 -11.91
CA VAL A 218 10.33 19.95 -10.52
C VAL A 218 11.85 19.82 -10.40
N ILE A 219 12.45 18.82 -11.04
CA ILE A 219 13.90 18.59 -11.04
C ILE A 219 14.61 19.76 -11.73
N ASN A 220 14.16 20.19 -12.90
CA ASN A 220 14.75 21.31 -13.61
C ASN A 220 14.68 22.59 -12.79
N GLU A 221 13.52 22.93 -12.24
CA GLU A 221 13.36 24.13 -11.41
C GLU A 221 14.25 24.07 -10.18
N THR A 222 14.19 22.98 -9.41
CA THR A 222 14.88 22.87 -8.13
C THR A 222 16.37 22.64 -8.28
N CYS A 223 16.77 21.65 -9.09
CA CYS A 223 18.15 21.19 -9.12
C CYS A 223 19.00 21.92 -10.16
N ILE A 224 18.41 22.43 -11.26
CA ILE A 224 19.17 23.10 -12.32
C ILE A 224 19.09 24.62 -12.16
N VAL A 225 17.88 25.20 -12.12
CA VAL A 225 17.70 26.65 -12.03
C VAL A 225 18.15 27.17 -10.67
N HIS A 226 17.63 26.60 -9.59
CA HIS A 226 17.94 27.03 -8.22
C HIS A 226 19.18 26.36 -7.63
N ARG A 227 19.73 25.34 -8.28
CA ARG A 227 20.87 24.54 -7.80
C ARG A 227 20.68 24.01 -6.37
N GLY A 228 19.43 23.68 -6.05
CA GLY A 228 18.98 23.26 -4.73
C GLY A 228 18.80 21.75 -4.59
N ARG A 229 18.06 21.36 -3.55
CA ARG A 229 17.77 19.98 -3.20
C ARG A 229 16.30 19.67 -3.38
N LEU A 230 15.99 18.54 -4.00
CA LEU A 230 14.66 18.00 -4.09
C LEU A 230 14.50 16.87 -3.08
N ILE A 231 13.65 17.04 -2.06
CA ILE A 231 13.33 16.03 -1.06
C ILE A 231 11.98 15.44 -1.43
N ILE A 232 11.92 14.10 -1.54
CA ILE A 232 10.70 13.36 -1.88
C ILE A 232 10.41 12.36 -0.76
N PRO A 233 9.51 12.70 0.18
CA PRO A 233 9.00 11.75 1.15
C PRO A 233 8.23 10.61 0.46
N ALA A 234 8.65 9.36 0.66
CA ALA A 234 8.03 8.21 0.04
C ALA A 234 7.94 7.02 1.00
N PHE A 235 6.91 6.18 0.85
CA PHE A 235 6.89 4.88 1.54
C PHE A 235 8.01 3.99 1.02
N SER A 236 8.64 3.26 1.92
CA SER A 236 9.82 2.43 1.60
C SER A 236 9.54 1.35 0.54
N ILE A 237 8.30 0.85 0.49
CA ILE A 237 7.84 -0.18 -0.44
C ILE A 237 6.69 0.39 -1.29
N GLY A 238 6.70 0.08 -2.57
CA GLY A 238 5.76 0.54 -3.57
C GLY A 238 6.21 1.85 -4.22
N ARG A 239 5.82 2.98 -3.64
CA ARG A 239 6.07 4.32 -4.22
C ARG A 239 7.55 4.61 -4.47
N THR A 240 8.44 4.19 -3.58
CA THR A 240 9.89 4.38 -3.78
C THR A 240 10.39 3.62 -5.00
N GLN A 241 9.96 2.37 -5.21
CA GLN A 241 10.36 1.59 -6.38
C GLN A 241 9.82 2.20 -7.67
N THR A 242 8.54 2.59 -7.68
CA THR A 242 7.94 3.27 -8.84
C THR A 242 8.66 4.57 -9.18
N LEU A 243 9.00 5.37 -8.16
CA LEU A 243 9.73 6.63 -8.34
C LEU A 243 11.15 6.39 -8.89
N ILE A 244 11.91 5.45 -8.34
CA ILE A 244 13.26 5.13 -8.80
C ILE A 244 13.23 4.62 -10.24
N TYR A 245 12.30 3.73 -10.58
CA TYR A 245 12.09 3.22 -11.93
C TYR A 245 11.76 4.36 -12.91
N THR A 246 10.86 5.26 -12.53
CA THR A 246 10.51 6.43 -13.35
C THR A 246 11.73 7.33 -13.58
N LEU A 247 12.53 7.61 -12.55
CA LEU A 247 13.77 8.39 -12.67
C LEU A 247 14.79 7.68 -13.57
N ARG A 248 14.94 6.36 -13.46
CA ARG A 248 15.79 5.56 -14.35
C ARG A 248 15.35 5.68 -15.81
N ARG A 249 14.04 5.56 -16.07
CA ARG A 249 13.45 5.72 -17.39
C ARG A 249 13.73 7.10 -17.97
N MET A 250 13.53 8.17 -17.18
CA MET A 250 13.83 9.53 -17.57
C MET A 250 15.33 9.76 -17.85
N GLN A 251 16.22 9.12 -17.08
CA GLN A 251 17.66 9.18 -17.31
C GLN A 251 18.03 8.55 -18.66
N LEU A 252 17.50 7.37 -18.98
CA LEU A 252 17.75 6.70 -20.25
C LEU A 252 17.21 7.50 -21.44
N GLN A 253 16.16 8.29 -21.24
CA GLN A 253 15.59 9.20 -22.24
C GLN A 253 16.33 10.56 -22.33
N GLY A 254 17.32 10.79 -21.47
CA GLY A 254 18.05 12.08 -21.42
C GLY A 254 17.21 13.25 -20.88
N ARG A 255 16.07 12.97 -20.19
CA ARG A 255 15.14 13.99 -19.67
C ARG A 255 15.60 14.62 -18.35
N ILE A 256 16.44 13.96 -17.61
CA ILE A 256 16.98 14.49 -16.35
C ILE A 256 18.50 14.61 -16.40
N PRO A 257 19.07 15.63 -15.74
CA PRO A 257 20.52 15.83 -15.69
C PRO A 257 21.20 14.74 -14.85
N ASN A 258 22.52 14.62 -15.02
CA ASN A 258 23.33 13.69 -14.25
C ASN A 258 23.57 14.23 -12.83
N ILE A 259 22.56 14.16 -11.96
CA ILE A 259 22.62 14.54 -10.54
C ILE A 259 22.51 13.31 -9.64
N LYS A 260 23.07 13.39 -8.41
CA LYS A 260 22.97 12.30 -7.46
C LYS A 260 21.53 12.12 -6.94
N ILE A 261 21.10 10.88 -6.86
CA ILE A 261 19.81 10.46 -6.32
C ILE A 261 20.11 9.60 -5.09
N PHE A 262 19.85 10.15 -3.90
CA PHE A 262 20.03 9.44 -2.64
C PHE A 262 18.73 8.75 -2.24
N THR A 263 18.78 7.44 -2.00
CA THR A 263 17.66 6.70 -1.39
C THR A 263 18.02 6.37 0.04
N ASP A 264 17.46 7.14 0.98
CA ASP A 264 17.77 7.01 2.40
C ASP A 264 16.70 6.21 3.13
N SER A 265 16.66 4.92 2.80
CA SER A 265 15.81 3.90 3.42
C SER A 265 16.42 2.50 3.16
N PRO A 266 17.00 1.82 4.16
CA PRO A 266 17.51 0.45 3.99
C PRO A 266 16.44 -0.53 3.54
N MET A 267 15.19 -0.36 3.99
CA MET A 267 14.07 -1.19 3.57
C MET A 267 13.74 -1.01 2.09
N SER A 268 13.87 0.20 1.54
CA SER A 268 13.65 0.44 0.10
C SER A 268 14.62 -0.35 -0.77
N MET A 269 15.88 -0.45 -0.36
CA MET A 269 16.87 -1.26 -1.07
C MET A 269 16.47 -2.74 -1.10
N ASN A 270 16.08 -3.29 0.05
CA ASN A 270 15.61 -4.68 0.14
C ASN A 270 14.32 -4.89 -0.67
N GLY A 271 13.41 -3.92 -0.65
CA GLY A 271 12.21 -3.94 -1.48
C GLY A 271 12.52 -3.98 -2.97
N SER A 272 13.49 -3.20 -3.44
CA SER A 272 13.92 -3.20 -4.83
C SER A 272 14.41 -4.58 -5.29
N TYR A 273 15.15 -5.32 -4.46
CA TYR A 273 15.53 -6.72 -4.75
C TYR A 273 14.32 -7.65 -4.88
N VAL A 274 13.29 -7.46 -4.04
CA VAL A 274 12.06 -8.26 -4.15
C VAL A 274 11.34 -7.97 -5.47
N TYR A 275 11.28 -6.70 -5.92
CA TYR A 275 10.71 -6.35 -7.21
C TYR A 275 11.45 -7.04 -8.36
N GLU A 276 12.77 -7.02 -8.39
CA GLU A 276 13.58 -7.70 -9.41
C GLU A 276 13.48 -9.23 -9.35
N LYS A 277 13.28 -9.81 -8.17
CA LYS A 277 13.00 -11.25 -8.02
C LYS A 277 11.69 -11.66 -8.68
N HIS A 278 10.71 -10.78 -8.73
CA HIS A 278 9.36 -11.06 -9.21
C HIS A 278 9.00 -10.34 -10.52
N LEU A 279 9.91 -10.33 -11.48
CA LEU A 279 9.74 -9.70 -12.80
C LEU A 279 8.40 -10.04 -13.51
N PRO A 280 7.83 -11.27 -13.44
CA PRO A 280 6.55 -11.56 -14.08
C PRO A 280 5.39 -10.67 -13.64
N TRP A 281 5.48 -10.03 -12.45
CA TRP A 281 4.47 -9.12 -11.89
C TRP A 281 4.64 -7.66 -12.31
N LEU A 282 5.70 -7.36 -13.05
CA LEU A 282 5.99 -6.02 -13.56
C LEU A 282 5.36 -5.82 -14.94
N ASP A 283 5.29 -4.57 -15.40
CA ASP A 283 4.86 -4.24 -16.74
C ASP A 283 5.88 -4.71 -17.81
N GLU A 284 5.49 -4.70 -19.07
CA GLU A 284 6.35 -5.18 -20.16
C GLU A 284 7.56 -4.28 -20.40
N GLU A 285 7.43 -2.97 -20.15
CA GLU A 285 8.53 -2.02 -20.28
C GLU A 285 9.62 -2.28 -19.24
N ALA A 286 9.24 -2.50 -17.97
CA ALA A 286 10.16 -2.86 -16.91
C ALA A 286 10.86 -4.21 -17.17
N LYS A 287 10.12 -5.22 -17.64
CA LYS A 287 10.69 -6.52 -18.03
C LYS A 287 11.73 -6.36 -19.15
N GLN A 288 11.42 -5.56 -20.16
CA GLN A 288 12.33 -5.31 -21.26
C GLN A 288 13.55 -4.50 -20.82
N MET A 289 13.36 -3.48 -19.94
CA MET A 289 14.46 -2.70 -19.37
C MET A 289 15.41 -3.58 -18.57
N TYR A 290 14.88 -4.45 -17.72
CA TYR A 290 15.68 -5.42 -16.94
C TYR A 290 16.48 -6.36 -17.87
N LYS A 291 15.85 -6.86 -18.92
CA LYS A 291 16.47 -7.77 -19.91
C LYS A 291 17.66 -7.12 -20.65
N ASN A 292 17.54 -5.82 -20.91
CA ASN A 292 18.56 -5.07 -21.64
C ASN A 292 19.67 -4.53 -20.74
N GLY A 293 19.38 -4.19 -19.48
CA GLY A 293 20.29 -3.51 -18.56
C GLY A 293 20.64 -4.27 -17.26
N GLY A 294 19.99 -5.40 -16.99
CA GLY A 294 20.28 -6.25 -15.83
C GLY A 294 19.79 -5.70 -14.48
N THR A 295 19.27 -4.46 -14.41
CA THR A 295 18.75 -3.85 -13.19
C THR A 295 17.76 -2.74 -13.49
N LEU A 296 16.77 -2.57 -12.59
CA LEU A 296 15.77 -1.49 -12.67
C LEU A 296 16.09 -0.35 -11.69
N PHE A 297 16.76 -0.64 -10.59
CA PHE A 297 16.87 0.24 -9.43
C PHE A 297 18.31 0.62 -9.10
N ASP A 298 19.30 0.06 -9.79
CA ASP A 298 20.72 0.39 -9.60
C ASP A 298 21.30 0.98 -10.89
N PHE A 299 21.80 2.23 -10.81
CA PHE A 299 22.37 2.97 -11.93
C PHE A 299 23.32 4.06 -11.43
N ASP A 300 24.17 4.57 -12.28
CA ASP A 300 25.37 5.38 -11.94
C ASP A 300 25.15 6.54 -10.97
N ASN A 301 23.95 7.17 -11.01
CA ASN A 301 23.65 8.31 -10.14
C ASN A 301 22.95 7.90 -8.84
N MET A 302 22.50 6.64 -8.71
CA MET A 302 21.78 6.15 -7.56
C MET A 302 22.75 5.83 -6.42
N VAL A 303 22.41 6.29 -5.21
CA VAL A 303 23.19 6.03 -3.99
C VAL A 303 22.24 5.56 -2.88
N TYR A 304 22.38 4.31 -2.48
CA TYR A 304 21.63 3.75 -1.36
C TYR A 304 22.34 4.01 -0.03
N ILE A 305 21.64 4.68 0.87
CA ILE A 305 22.12 5.04 2.21
C ILE A 305 21.75 3.92 3.19
N LYS A 306 22.77 3.29 3.77
CA LYS A 306 22.60 2.14 4.66
C LYS A 306 22.57 2.53 6.13
N THR A 307 23.40 3.49 6.53
CA THR A 307 23.62 3.84 7.94
C THR A 307 23.14 5.25 8.26
N TYR A 308 22.78 5.48 9.53
CA TYR A 308 22.40 6.82 10.01
C TYR A 308 23.58 7.83 9.94
N LYS A 309 24.82 7.35 9.96
CA LYS A 309 26.01 8.20 9.76
C LYS A 309 26.03 8.76 8.34
N GLU A 310 25.70 7.93 7.34
CA GLU A 310 25.59 8.35 5.94
C GLU A 310 24.41 9.32 5.74
N THR A 311 23.25 9.10 6.40
CA THR A 311 22.14 10.07 6.42
C THR A 311 22.61 11.46 6.81
N LYS A 312 23.40 11.56 7.90
CA LYS A 312 23.96 12.83 8.33
C LYS A 312 24.99 13.41 7.35
N ALA A 313 25.70 12.57 6.62
CA ALA A 313 26.68 13.04 5.64
C ALA A 313 26.01 13.74 4.44
N ILE A 314 24.77 13.40 4.10
CA ILE A 314 24.02 14.06 3.02
C ILE A 314 23.78 15.55 3.33
N SER A 315 23.62 15.95 4.60
CA SER A 315 23.48 17.38 4.95
C SER A 315 24.69 18.22 4.56
N HIS A 316 25.87 17.60 4.43
CA HIS A 316 27.11 18.23 3.98
C HIS A 316 27.38 18.06 2.46
N TYR A 317 26.43 17.49 1.73
CA TYR A 317 26.53 17.40 0.27
C TYR A 317 26.00 18.70 -0.35
N TYR A 318 26.87 19.51 -0.94
CA TYR A 318 26.52 20.87 -1.39
C TYR A 318 26.04 20.97 -2.84
N GLU A 319 26.19 19.90 -3.62
CA GLU A 319 25.71 19.90 -5.01
C GLU A 319 24.19 19.62 -5.07
N PRO A 320 23.53 20.05 -6.17
CA PRO A 320 22.14 19.70 -6.41
C PRO A 320 21.91 18.19 -6.36
N CYS A 321 20.84 17.77 -5.71
CA CYS A 321 20.55 16.34 -5.56
C CYS A 321 19.06 16.09 -5.34
N ILE A 322 18.67 14.83 -5.56
CA ILE A 322 17.36 14.29 -5.19
C ILE A 322 17.54 13.38 -3.96
N ILE A 323 16.70 13.54 -2.95
CA ILE A 323 16.71 12.72 -1.73
C ILE A 323 15.34 12.06 -1.61
N ILE A 324 15.28 10.73 -1.76
CA ILE A 324 14.09 9.92 -1.54
C ILE A 324 14.23 9.28 -0.17
N SER A 325 13.29 9.53 0.75
CA SER A 325 13.42 9.03 2.12
C SER A 325 12.05 8.70 2.75
N SER A 326 12.04 7.73 3.63
CA SER A 326 10.83 7.30 4.35
C SER A 326 10.74 7.95 5.74
N SER A 327 9.52 8.27 6.21
CA SER A 327 8.20 7.88 5.75
C SER A 327 7.56 8.91 4.79
N GLY A 328 6.62 8.45 3.95
CA GLY A 328 5.94 9.32 2.98
C GLY A 328 5.07 10.43 3.57
N MET A 329 4.62 10.30 4.83
CA MET A 329 3.82 11.31 5.55
C MET A 329 4.68 12.22 6.46
N ILE A 330 5.99 12.03 6.50
CA ILE A 330 6.92 12.70 7.43
C ILE A 330 6.49 12.49 8.91
N ALA A 331 5.92 11.33 9.20
CA ALA A 331 5.46 10.97 10.56
C ALA A 331 6.56 10.31 11.42
N GLY A 332 7.76 10.12 10.87
CA GLY A 332 8.91 9.45 11.49
C GLY A 332 9.98 9.15 10.46
N GLY A 333 10.96 8.33 10.84
CA GLY A 333 12.01 7.87 9.93
C GLY A 333 13.09 8.92 9.62
N ARG A 334 13.95 8.58 8.66
CA ARG A 334 15.11 9.41 8.28
C ARG A 334 14.71 10.68 7.52
N VAL A 335 13.56 10.67 6.86
CA VAL A 335 13.01 11.85 6.17
C VAL A 335 12.88 13.05 7.09
N ASN A 336 12.59 12.83 8.39
CA ASN A 336 12.49 13.92 9.37
C ASN A 336 13.79 14.72 9.52
N GLU A 337 14.95 14.09 9.38
CA GLU A 337 16.23 14.81 9.41
C GLU A 337 16.39 15.69 8.16
N HIS A 338 16.13 15.11 6.98
CA HIS A 338 16.25 15.86 5.72
C HIS A 338 15.29 17.04 5.66
N VAL A 339 14.02 16.83 6.06
CA VAL A 339 13.01 17.89 6.09
C VAL A 339 13.40 18.96 7.11
N ARG A 340 13.72 18.58 8.34
CA ARG A 340 14.10 19.53 9.41
C ARG A 340 15.26 20.42 9.02
N GLU A 341 16.29 19.88 8.35
CA GLU A 341 17.49 20.59 7.97
C GLU A 341 17.31 21.50 6.74
N ASN A 342 16.22 21.31 5.99
CA ASN A 342 15.99 22.03 4.75
C ASN A 342 14.69 22.86 4.72
N LEU A 343 13.85 22.85 5.77
CA LEU A 343 12.60 23.61 5.81
C LEU A 343 12.81 25.13 5.65
N ASN A 344 13.89 25.68 6.20
CA ASN A 344 14.24 27.09 6.11
C ASN A 344 15.18 27.41 4.93
N ASN A 345 15.33 26.50 3.98
CA ASN A 345 16.16 26.69 2.81
C ASN A 345 15.27 27.03 1.59
N PRO A 346 15.29 28.28 1.08
CA PRO A 346 14.43 28.70 -0.05
C PRO A 346 14.82 28.03 -1.39
N PHE A 347 15.99 27.39 -1.46
CA PHE A 347 16.43 26.62 -2.64
C PHE A 347 16.06 25.14 -2.55
N CYS A 348 15.40 24.72 -1.48
CA CYS A 348 14.90 23.35 -1.33
C CYS A 348 13.46 23.25 -1.81
N THR A 349 13.13 22.16 -2.50
CA THR A 349 11.74 21.76 -2.77
C THR A 349 11.44 20.46 -2.04
N ILE A 350 10.30 20.41 -1.35
CA ILE A 350 9.73 19.16 -0.78
C ILE A 350 8.55 18.78 -1.65
N LEU A 351 8.66 17.66 -2.36
CA LEU A 351 7.61 17.13 -3.24
C LEU A 351 6.86 16.00 -2.53
N MET A 352 5.64 16.29 -2.07
CA MET A 352 4.73 15.30 -1.51
C MET A 352 4.11 14.50 -2.66
N ILE A 353 4.25 13.17 -2.64
CA ILE A 353 3.82 12.28 -3.74
C ILE A 353 2.64 11.38 -3.37
N GLY A 354 1.77 11.85 -2.51
CA GLY A 354 0.57 11.13 -2.12
C GLY A 354 -0.06 11.65 -0.84
N TYR A 355 -1.06 10.94 -0.36
CA TYR A 355 -1.83 11.29 0.83
C TYR A 355 -0.96 11.42 2.08
N SER A 356 -1.28 12.40 2.91
CA SER A 356 -0.72 12.58 4.26
C SER A 356 -1.84 12.74 5.28
N ALA A 357 -1.89 11.83 6.23
CA ALA A 357 -2.92 11.81 7.27
C ALA A 357 -2.87 13.05 8.17
N GLU A 358 -4.02 13.46 8.68
CA GLU A 358 -4.15 14.56 9.63
C GLU A 358 -3.23 14.35 10.85
N GLY A 359 -2.62 15.43 11.34
CA GLY A 359 -1.68 15.41 12.45
C GLY A 359 -0.26 14.96 12.09
N THR A 360 0.05 14.73 10.82
CA THR A 360 1.41 14.49 10.33
C THR A 360 2.07 15.76 9.83
N VAL A 361 3.40 15.84 9.88
CA VAL A 361 4.16 16.98 9.33
C VAL A 361 3.88 17.15 7.83
N GLY A 362 3.75 16.05 7.08
CA GLY A 362 3.40 16.10 5.66
C GLY A 362 2.06 16.81 5.42
N ASN A 363 1.03 16.52 6.23
CA ASN A 363 -0.26 17.18 6.15
C ASN A 363 -0.17 18.67 6.49
N GLU A 364 0.56 19.03 7.56
CA GLU A 364 0.78 20.43 7.95
C GLU A 364 1.46 21.25 6.84
N LEU A 365 2.44 20.66 6.16
CA LEU A 365 3.12 21.28 5.01
C LEU A 365 2.17 21.47 3.83
N MET A 366 1.34 20.47 3.53
CA MET A 366 0.34 20.56 2.45
C MET A 366 -0.76 21.60 2.74
N GLN A 367 -1.07 21.86 4.02
CA GLN A 367 -1.96 22.93 4.46
C GLN A 367 -1.33 24.33 4.38
N GLY A 368 -0.03 24.44 4.05
CA GLY A 368 0.66 25.71 3.93
C GLY A 368 0.99 26.38 5.26
N LYS A 369 1.15 25.61 6.35
CA LYS A 369 1.56 26.20 7.65
C LYS A 369 2.90 26.91 7.51
N PRO A 370 3.02 28.18 7.98
CA PRO A 370 4.24 28.96 7.83
C PRO A 370 5.38 28.53 8.79
N TYR A 371 5.04 27.77 9.83
CA TYR A 371 5.97 27.18 10.80
C TYR A 371 5.60 25.74 11.09
N ILE A 372 6.61 24.88 11.20
CA ILE A 372 6.45 23.47 11.58
C ILE A 372 7.28 23.18 12.84
N THR A 373 6.65 22.59 13.85
CA THR A 373 7.34 22.19 15.06
C THR A 373 8.01 20.84 14.91
N MET A 374 9.34 20.78 14.86
CA MET A 374 10.11 19.54 14.82
C MET A 374 11.14 19.49 15.95
N LYS A 375 11.21 18.38 16.70
CA LYS A 375 12.10 18.23 17.89
C LYS A 375 12.01 19.42 18.86
N LYS A 376 10.79 19.88 19.15
CA LYS A 376 10.49 21.01 20.06
C LYS A 376 11.03 22.37 19.59
N ARG A 377 11.24 22.55 18.31
CA ARG A 377 11.66 23.83 17.70
C ARG A 377 10.71 24.17 16.56
N ASP A 378 10.26 25.42 16.52
CA ASP A 378 9.50 25.96 15.41
C ASP A 378 10.46 26.38 14.31
N ILE A 379 10.28 25.82 13.14
CA ILE A 379 11.11 26.08 11.95
C ILE A 379 10.22 26.77 10.94
N LYS A 380 10.66 27.94 10.45
CA LYS A 380 9.98 28.66 9.37
C LYS A 380 10.05 27.86 8.08
N VAL A 381 8.94 27.75 7.37
CA VAL A 381 8.86 27.08 6.07
C VAL A 381 9.22 28.09 4.98
N GLU A 382 10.44 28.00 4.46
CA GLU A 382 10.94 28.77 3.30
C GLU A 382 11.14 27.87 2.09
N ALA A 383 11.25 26.55 2.31
CA ALA A 383 11.29 25.56 1.25
C ALA A 383 10.00 25.59 0.42
N LYS A 384 10.11 25.38 -0.89
CA LYS A 384 8.96 25.22 -1.77
C LYS A 384 8.27 23.89 -1.48
N ILE A 385 6.99 23.93 -1.15
CA ILE A 385 6.17 22.72 -0.96
C ILE A 385 5.35 22.46 -2.22
N MET A 386 5.47 21.26 -2.76
CA MET A 386 4.72 20.81 -3.94
C MET A 386 4.01 19.50 -3.63
N TYR A 387 2.93 19.22 -4.35
CA TYR A 387 2.14 18.02 -4.21
C TYR A 387 1.80 17.43 -5.59
N THR A 388 1.80 16.10 -5.67
CA THR A 388 1.23 15.34 -6.77
C THR A 388 0.65 14.04 -6.27
N ASP A 389 -0.43 13.55 -6.87
CA ASP A 389 -1.04 12.24 -6.57
C ASP A 389 -0.70 11.17 -7.63
N MET A 390 0.16 11.52 -8.59
CA MET A 390 0.54 10.62 -9.70
C MET A 390 1.23 9.33 -9.25
N PHE A 391 1.80 9.32 -8.06
CA PHE A 391 2.43 8.13 -7.45
C PHE A 391 1.53 7.44 -6.41
N SER A 392 0.22 7.72 -6.40
CA SER A 392 -0.73 6.93 -5.62
C SER A 392 -0.91 5.55 -6.25
N GLY A 393 -0.80 4.48 -5.45
CA GLY A 393 -1.06 3.11 -5.91
C GLY A 393 -2.54 2.80 -6.09
N HIS A 394 -3.44 3.52 -5.38
CA HIS A 394 -4.89 3.32 -5.51
C HIS A 394 -5.42 3.94 -6.78
N THR A 395 -6.38 3.29 -7.38
CA THR A 395 -7.17 3.88 -8.45
C THR A 395 -8.10 4.99 -7.92
N ASP A 396 -8.55 5.87 -8.79
CA ASP A 396 -9.50 6.94 -8.45
C ASP A 396 -10.96 6.49 -8.62
N GLN A 397 -11.92 7.41 -8.42
CA GLN A 397 -13.34 7.12 -8.58
C GLN A 397 -13.67 6.50 -9.94
N GLN A 398 -13.07 7.02 -11.04
CA GLN A 398 -13.31 6.48 -12.36
C GLN A 398 -12.80 5.03 -12.48
N GLY A 399 -11.59 4.76 -12.01
CA GLY A 399 -11.05 3.40 -12.03
C GLY A 399 -11.80 2.44 -11.11
N LEU A 400 -12.30 2.90 -9.95
CA LEU A 400 -13.20 2.11 -9.10
C LEU A 400 -14.52 1.79 -9.84
N MET A 401 -15.09 2.77 -10.56
CA MET A 401 -16.27 2.53 -11.41
C MET A 401 -15.98 1.53 -12.52
N GLU A 402 -14.81 1.60 -13.16
CA GLU A 402 -14.40 0.62 -14.16
C GLU A 402 -14.19 -0.77 -13.55
N PHE A 403 -13.64 -0.84 -12.34
CA PHE A 403 -13.44 -2.10 -11.60
C PHE A 403 -14.79 -2.75 -11.28
N VAL A 404 -15.76 -2.01 -10.72
CA VAL A 404 -17.10 -2.57 -10.48
C VAL A 404 -17.85 -2.84 -11.78
N GLY A 405 -17.65 -2.00 -12.81
CA GLY A 405 -18.30 -2.10 -14.11
C GLY A 405 -17.93 -3.34 -14.95
N GLN A 406 -16.88 -4.09 -14.53
CA GLN A 406 -16.58 -5.37 -15.19
C GLN A 406 -17.54 -6.50 -14.81
N PHE A 407 -18.34 -6.34 -13.76
CA PHE A 407 -19.23 -7.37 -13.22
C PHE A 407 -20.66 -7.23 -13.74
N ASP A 408 -21.31 -8.37 -13.94
CA ASP A 408 -22.72 -8.42 -14.31
C ASP A 408 -23.60 -7.91 -13.17
N LYS A 409 -24.31 -6.81 -13.42
CA LYS A 409 -25.22 -6.18 -12.46
C LYS A 409 -26.36 -7.09 -11.98
N GLN A 410 -26.80 -8.03 -12.83
CA GLN A 410 -27.89 -8.96 -12.49
C GLN A 410 -27.42 -10.08 -11.56
N LYS A 411 -26.14 -10.47 -11.67
CA LYS A 411 -25.54 -11.48 -10.80
C LYS A 411 -25.13 -10.89 -9.47
N LEU A 412 -24.70 -9.64 -9.43
CA LEU A 412 -24.19 -8.98 -8.24
C LEU A 412 -25.33 -8.64 -7.27
N LYS A 413 -25.50 -9.46 -6.22
CA LYS A 413 -26.58 -9.36 -5.25
C LYS A 413 -26.38 -8.21 -4.26
N LYS A 414 -25.11 -7.96 -3.85
CA LYS A 414 -24.79 -6.92 -2.85
C LYS A 414 -23.36 -6.44 -3.00
N ILE A 415 -23.16 -5.12 -2.79
CA ILE A 415 -21.85 -4.48 -2.75
C ILE A 415 -21.62 -3.92 -1.34
N PHE A 416 -20.51 -4.28 -0.73
CA PHE A 416 -20.06 -3.69 0.53
C PHE A 416 -18.89 -2.75 0.22
N LEU A 417 -19.06 -1.47 0.59
CA LEU A 417 -17.99 -0.48 0.48
C LEU A 417 -17.19 -0.46 1.77
N VAL A 418 -15.89 -0.61 1.66
CA VAL A 418 -14.93 -0.67 2.78
C VAL A 418 -13.69 0.16 2.46
N HIS A 419 -12.75 0.25 3.37
CA HIS A 419 -11.43 0.86 3.16
C HIS A 419 -11.55 2.28 2.53
N GLY A 420 -12.30 3.16 3.20
CA GLY A 420 -12.53 4.54 2.79
C GLY A 420 -13.08 5.36 3.94
N GLU A 421 -12.82 6.66 3.90
CA GLU A 421 -13.47 7.61 4.80
C GLU A 421 -14.97 7.72 4.45
N PRO A 422 -15.86 7.99 5.42
CA PRO A 422 -17.31 8.02 5.20
C PRO A 422 -17.73 8.85 3.99
N GLU A 423 -17.15 10.04 3.81
CA GLU A 423 -17.44 10.93 2.68
C GLU A 423 -17.05 10.31 1.33
N SER A 424 -15.93 9.57 1.29
CA SER A 424 -15.46 8.89 0.08
C SER A 424 -16.38 7.72 -0.28
N MET A 425 -16.79 6.96 0.73
CA MET A 425 -17.71 5.83 0.57
C MET A 425 -19.10 6.31 0.09
N GLU A 426 -19.65 7.37 0.68
CA GLU A 426 -20.97 7.92 0.31
C GLU A 426 -20.97 8.43 -1.15
N ALA A 427 -19.95 9.21 -1.53
CA ALA A 427 -19.81 9.69 -2.90
C ALA A 427 -19.70 8.54 -3.92
N PHE A 428 -18.99 7.46 -3.57
CA PHE A 428 -18.87 6.29 -4.44
C PHE A 428 -20.19 5.49 -4.50
N LYS A 429 -20.87 5.32 -3.38
CA LYS A 429 -22.21 4.72 -3.31
C LYS A 429 -23.22 5.45 -4.21
N ASP A 430 -23.26 6.78 -4.11
CA ASP A 430 -24.12 7.61 -4.95
C ASP A 430 -23.82 7.40 -6.44
N LYS A 431 -22.54 7.35 -6.80
CA LYS A 431 -22.11 7.13 -8.18
C LYS A 431 -22.52 5.75 -8.69
N LEU A 432 -22.32 4.71 -7.90
CA LEU A 432 -22.75 3.35 -8.25
C LEU A 432 -24.28 3.27 -8.40
N SER A 433 -25.04 3.94 -7.50
CA SER A 433 -26.49 3.96 -7.54
C SER A 433 -27.01 4.65 -8.81
N GLN A 434 -26.38 5.77 -9.24
CA GLN A 434 -26.69 6.45 -10.49
C GLN A 434 -26.45 5.56 -11.72
N GLU A 435 -25.45 4.67 -11.66
CA GLU A 435 -25.19 3.70 -12.70
C GLU A 435 -26.08 2.44 -12.64
N GLY A 436 -27.02 2.40 -11.68
CA GLY A 436 -28.02 1.31 -11.56
C GLY A 436 -27.54 0.10 -10.80
N TYR A 437 -26.52 0.22 -9.94
CA TYR A 437 -26.22 -0.79 -8.94
C TYR A 437 -27.12 -0.62 -7.73
N HIS A 438 -27.56 -1.73 -7.15
CA HIS A 438 -28.48 -1.77 -6.03
C HIS A 438 -27.87 -2.50 -4.85
N ASP A 439 -28.48 -2.41 -3.68
CA ASP A 439 -28.06 -3.06 -2.45
C ASP A 439 -26.57 -2.79 -2.09
N ILE A 440 -26.24 -1.46 -1.99
CA ILE A 440 -24.90 -0.98 -1.66
C ILE A 440 -24.88 -0.62 -0.18
N VAL A 441 -24.01 -1.30 0.58
CA VAL A 441 -23.91 -1.17 2.03
C VAL A 441 -22.54 -0.58 2.40
N MET A 442 -22.54 0.29 3.41
CA MET A 442 -21.34 0.82 4.07
C MET A 442 -21.32 0.26 5.50
N PRO A 443 -20.72 -0.91 5.73
CA PRO A 443 -20.80 -1.59 7.02
C PRO A 443 -20.15 -0.80 8.15
N GLU A 444 -20.66 -1.00 9.36
CA GLU A 444 -20.01 -0.56 10.59
C GLU A 444 -19.07 -1.64 11.15
N LYS A 445 -18.13 -1.22 11.99
CA LYS A 445 -17.25 -2.16 12.66
C LYS A 445 -18.01 -3.09 13.59
N GLY A 446 -17.87 -4.40 13.41
CA GLY A 446 -18.56 -5.44 14.14
C GLY A 446 -19.91 -5.83 13.52
N GLU A 447 -20.33 -5.22 12.42
CA GLU A 447 -21.58 -5.56 11.74
C GLU A 447 -21.47 -6.88 10.99
N GLU A 448 -22.56 -7.67 11.04
CA GLU A 448 -22.66 -9.02 10.50
C GLU A 448 -23.74 -9.08 9.42
N PHE A 449 -23.49 -9.86 8.36
CA PHE A 449 -24.43 -10.06 7.25
C PHE A 449 -24.52 -11.53 6.90
N GLU A 450 -25.73 -12.05 6.87
CA GLU A 450 -26.03 -13.33 6.22
C GLU A 450 -26.04 -13.14 4.69
N LEU A 451 -25.30 -14.00 3.97
CA LEU A 451 -25.12 -13.93 2.52
C LEU A 451 -25.70 -15.15 1.80
#